data_e47faacdadc04455b0817653c456efa3
#
_entry.id   e47faacdadc04455b0817653c456efa3
#
_cell.length_a   1.000
_cell.length_b   1.000
_cell.length_c   1.000
_cell.angle_alpha   90.00
_cell.angle_beta   90.00
_cell.angle_gamma   90.00
#
_symmetry.space_group_name_H-M   'P 1'
#
loop_
_entity.id
_entity.type
_entity.pdbx_description
1 polymer ?
#
loop_
_entity_poly.entity_id
_entity_poly.type
_entity_poly.pdbx_seq_one_letter_code
_entity_poly.pdbx_strand_id
1 'polypeptide(L)'
;MATLFLQPDAYRPSVILVDAPELGLPPYAITLLASLVKQVSVKTQVILSTQSPLLLDHFQPEDVLVADLVNGSTQFTRLDSAKLTTWLEDYSLGQLWEKNELGGRPTGA
;
A
#
# COMPACT_ATOMS: atom_id res chain seq x y z
N MET A 1 3.58 -0.63 -8.93
CA MET A 1 2.40 -0.07 -8.24
C MET A 1 2.16 -0.84 -6.95
N ALA A 2 1.77 -0.15 -5.91
CA ALA A 2 1.35 -0.78 -4.67
C ALA A 2 -0.17 -0.71 -4.55
N THR A 3 -0.79 -1.79 -4.09
CA THR A 3 -2.22 -1.87 -3.85
C THR A 3 -2.44 -2.18 -2.38
N LEU A 4 -3.22 -1.34 -1.72
CA LEU A 4 -3.64 -1.54 -0.35
C LEU A 4 -4.96 -2.31 -0.35
N PHE A 5 -4.97 -3.41 0.38
CA PHE A 5 -6.11 -4.31 0.44
C PHE A 5 -6.53 -4.46 1.89
N LEU A 6 -7.54 -3.68 2.29
CA LEU A 6 -7.99 -3.57 3.66
C LEU A 6 -9.35 -4.21 3.82
N GLN A 7 -9.46 -5.16 4.74
CA GLN A 7 -10.71 -5.90 4.97
C GLN A 7 -11.27 -5.59 6.35
N PRO A 8 -12.60 -5.53 6.47
CA PRO A 8 -13.23 -5.41 7.78
C PRO A 8 -13.09 -6.71 8.57
N ASP A 9 -13.20 -6.62 9.91
CA ASP A 9 -13.18 -7.78 10.79
C ASP A 9 -14.36 -8.72 10.51
N ALA A 10 -15.49 -8.17 10.09
CA ALA A 10 -16.67 -8.93 9.69
C ALA A 10 -16.86 -8.83 8.19
N TYR A 11 -17.27 -9.94 7.54
CA TYR A 11 -17.53 -9.95 6.10
C TYR A 11 -18.60 -8.94 5.71
N ARG A 12 -18.31 -8.14 4.69
CA ARG A 12 -19.23 -7.18 4.09
C ARG A 12 -19.15 -7.31 2.58
N PRO A 13 -20.29 -7.27 1.86
CA PRO A 13 -20.28 -7.40 0.39
C PRO A 13 -19.84 -6.14 -0.34
N SER A 14 -19.77 -4.99 0.31
CA SER A 14 -19.39 -3.74 -0.35
C SER A 14 -17.88 -3.56 -0.39
N VAL A 15 -17.42 -3.04 -1.53
CA VAL A 15 -15.98 -2.79 -1.78
C VAL A 15 -15.84 -1.37 -2.34
N ILE A 16 -14.86 -0.64 -1.84
CA ILE A 16 -14.49 0.67 -2.36
C ILE A 16 -13.16 0.54 -3.08
N LEU A 17 -13.11 0.97 -4.35
CA LEU A 17 -11.90 0.98 -5.17
C LEU A 17 -11.48 2.43 -5.37
N VAL A 18 -10.21 2.75 -5.04
CA VAL A 18 -9.67 4.10 -5.20
C VAL A 18 -8.31 4.01 -5.90
N ASP A 19 -8.12 4.82 -6.92
CA ASP A 19 -6.88 4.84 -7.70
C ASP A 19 -6.10 6.12 -7.41
N ALA A 20 -4.85 5.96 -6.94
CA ALA A 20 -3.90 7.05 -6.70
C ALA A 20 -4.52 8.26 -5.96
N PRO A 21 -5.13 8.04 -4.78
CA PRO A 21 -5.86 9.11 -4.09
C PRO A 21 -4.93 10.22 -3.57
N GLU A 22 -3.63 9.97 -3.48
CA GLU A 22 -2.65 10.93 -2.99
C GLU A 22 -2.26 11.99 -4.00
N LEU A 23 -2.64 11.84 -5.26
CA LEU A 23 -2.26 12.78 -6.30
C LEU A 23 -2.81 14.19 -5.99
N GLY A 24 -1.91 15.17 -5.97
CA GLY A 24 -2.27 16.54 -5.66
C GLY A 24 -2.43 16.87 -4.18
N LEU A 25 -2.21 15.90 -3.29
CA LEU A 25 -2.35 16.12 -1.86
C LEU A 25 -1.02 16.48 -1.20
N PRO A 26 -0.99 17.49 -0.30
CA PRO A 26 0.19 17.75 0.52
C PRO A 26 0.38 16.63 1.57
N PRO A 27 1.59 16.51 2.16
CA PRO A 27 1.89 15.42 3.11
C PRO A 27 0.91 15.32 4.29
N TYR A 28 0.47 16.43 4.86
CA TYR A 28 -0.46 16.40 6.00
C TYR A 28 -1.81 15.81 5.60
N ALA A 29 -2.25 16.06 4.37
CA ALA A 29 -3.52 15.53 3.87
C ALA A 29 -3.44 14.01 3.63
N ILE A 30 -2.25 13.50 3.31
CA ILE A 30 -2.03 12.06 3.16
C ILE A 30 -2.23 11.35 4.50
N THR A 31 -1.79 11.94 5.60
CA THR A 31 -2.03 11.39 6.94
C THR A 31 -3.53 11.34 7.26
N LEU A 32 -4.26 12.39 6.91
CA LEU A 32 -5.72 12.41 7.09
C LEU A 32 -6.41 11.37 6.23
N LEU A 33 -5.96 11.21 4.98
CA LEU A 33 -6.48 10.21 4.07
C LEU A 33 -6.28 8.79 4.64
N ALA A 34 -5.09 8.49 5.16
CA ALA A 34 -4.81 7.19 5.76
C ALA A 34 -5.73 6.91 6.94
N SER A 35 -5.96 7.89 7.80
CA SER A 35 -6.87 7.76 8.93
C SER A 35 -8.30 7.47 8.47
N LEU A 36 -8.77 8.19 7.45
CA LEU A 36 -10.10 7.99 6.90
C LEU A 36 -10.25 6.59 6.29
N VAL A 37 -9.25 6.15 5.54
CA VAL A 37 -9.25 4.80 4.93
C VAL A 37 -9.34 3.73 6.02
N LYS A 38 -8.58 3.87 7.10
CA LYS A 38 -8.61 2.92 8.20
C LYS A 38 -9.98 2.87 8.88
N GLN A 39 -10.62 4.03 9.06
CA GLN A 39 -11.96 4.09 9.65
C GLN A 39 -13.00 3.39 8.76
N VAL A 40 -12.95 3.65 7.46
CA VAL A 40 -13.88 3.05 6.50
C VAL A 40 -13.66 1.55 6.42
N SER A 41 -12.41 1.09 6.48
CA SER A 41 -12.08 -0.33 6.35
C SER A 41 -12.60 -1.20 7.49
N VAL A 42 -13.02 -0.62 8.60
CA VAL A 42 -13.66 -1.35 9.69
C VAL A 42 -14.98 -1.97 9.25
N LYS A 43 -15.70 -1.30 8.34
CA LYS A 43 -17.04 -1.72 7.89
C LYS A 43 -17.10 -2.11 6.42
N THR A 44 -16.12 -1.71 5.62
CA THR A 44 -16.15 -1.89 4.17
C THR A 44 -14.77 -2.30 3.70
N GLN A 45 -14.70 -3.23 2.76
CA GLN A 45 -13.42 -3.57 2.13
C GLN A 45 -12.95 -2.39 1.28
N VAL A 46 -11.71 -1.97 1.49
CA VAL A 46 -11.10 -0.87 0.74
C VAL A 46 -9.89 -1.40 -0.02
N ILE A 47 -9.85 -1.14 -1.32
CA ILE A 47 -8.71 -1.46 -2.17
C ILE A 47 -8.26 -0.15 -2.79
N LEU A 48 -7.03 0.25 -2.53
CA LEU A 48 -6.53 1.47 -3.15
C LEU A 48 -5.13 1.26 -3.72
N SER A 49 -4.88 1.84 -4.88
CA SER A 49 -3.59 1.79 -5.53
C SER A 49 -2.82 3.07 -5.26
N THR A 50 -1.51 2.97 -5.04
CA THR A 50 -0.69 4.13 -4.69
C THR A 50 0.75 3.93 -5.13
N GLN A 51 1.44 5.06 -5.33
CA GLN A 51 2.90 5.15 -5.49
C GLN A 51 3.53 5.94 -4.33
N SER A 52 2.73 6.35 -3.34
CA SER A 52 3.18 7.25 -2.29
C SER A 52 3.90 6.52 -1.15
N PRO A 53 5.19 6.81 -0.90
CA PRO A 53 5.87 6.28 0.28
C PRO A 53 5.23 6.73 1.58
N LEU A 54 4.75 7.98 1.63
CA LEU A 54 4.11 8.53 2.82
C LEU A 54 2.82 7.79 3.16
N LEU A 55 2.04 7.42 2.14
CA LEU A 55 0.82 6.68 2.37
C LEU A 55 1.12 5.26 2.86
N LEU A 56 2.12 4.59 2.28
CA LEU A 56 2.51 3.24 2.67
C LEU A 56 2.96 3.15 4.12
N ASP A 57 3.58 4.20 4.66
CA ASP A 57 4.06 4.21 6.05
C ASP A 57 2.95 4.08 7.08
N HIS A 58 1.70 4.34 6.69
CA HIS A 58 0.55 4.25 7.59
C HIS A 58 -0.06 2.85 7.68
N PHE A 59 0.45 1.88 6.91
CA PHE A 59 -0.14 0.54 6.82
C PHE A 59 0.86 -0.55 7.17
N GLN A 60 0.35 -1.74 7.44
CA GLN A 60 1.18 -2.90 7.75
C GLN A 60 1.59 -3.62 6.46
N PRO A 61 2.73 -4.33 6.45
CA PRO A 61 3.14 -5.09 5.26
C PRO A 61 2.04 -6.03 4.75
N GLU A 62 1.30 -6.66 5.65
CA GLU A 62 0.25 -7.62 5.30
C GLU A 62 -0.91 -6.98 4.53
N ASP A 63 -1.05 -5.66 4.60
CA ASP A 63 -2.08 -4.93 3.86
C ASP A 63 -1.66 -4.65 2.41
N VAL A 64 -0.39 -4.87 2.05
CA VAL A 64 0.19 -4.39 0.79
C VAL A 64 0.39 -5.52 -0.20
N LEU A 65 -0.12 -5.32 -1.42
CA LEU A 65 0.19 -6.13 -2.59
C LEU A 65 1.04 -5.29 -3.54
N VAL A 66 2.23 -5.79 -3.84
CA VAL A 66 3.12 -5.13 -4.80
C VAL A 66 2.87 -5.74 -6.18
N ALA A 67 2.63 -4.87 -7.17
CA ALA A 67 2.42 -5.29 -8.55
C ALA A 67 3.68 -5.00 -9.37
N ASP A 68 4.21 -6.03 -9.99
CA ASP A 68 5.38 -5.96 -10.87
C ASP A 68 5.05 -6.51 -12.25
N LEU A 69 5.70 -5.95 -13.27
CA LEU A 69 5.63 -6.48 -14.62
C LEU A 69 6.83 -7.42 -14.83
N VAL A 70 6.55 -8.72 -15.00
CA VAL A 70 7.58 -9.74 -15.18
C VAL A 70 7.28 -10.50 -16.47
N ASN A 71 8.21 -10.45 -17.42
CA ASN A 71 8.08 -11.13 -18.72
C ASN A 71 6.76 -10.80 -19.45
N GLY A 72 6.34 -9.53 -19.36
CA GLY A 72 5.11 -9.07 -20.03
C GLY A 72 3.83 -9.35 -19.25
N SER A 73 3.92 -9.98 -18.07
CA SER A 73 2.76 -10.29 -17.24
C SER A 73 2.84 -9.56 -15.91
N THR A 74 1.69 -9.10 -15.42
CA THR A 74 1.61 -8.49 -14.09
C THR A 74 1.59 -9.58 -13.03
N GLN A 75 2.49 -9.47 -12.06
CA GLN A 75 2.54 -10.36 -10.90
C GLN A 75 2.30 -9.56 -9.64
N PHE A 76 1.54 -10.16 -8.71
CA PHE A 76 1.24 -9.55 -7.41
C PHE A 76 1.94 -10.33 -6.32
N THR A 77 2.56 -9.62 -5.40
CA THR A 77 3.22 -10.21 -4.23
C THR A 77 2.69 -9.53 -2.98
N ARG A 78 2.16 -10.34 -2.06
CA ARG A 78 1.76 -9.83 -0.75
C ARG A 78 3.01 -9.70 0.12
N LEU A 79 3.16 -8.56 0.78
CA LEU A 79 4.26 -8.37 1.70
C LEU A 79 4.02 -9.14 3.00
N ASP A 80 5.11 -9.48 3.67
CA ASP A 80 5.09 -10.29 4.89
C ASP A 80 6.08 -9.66 5.89
N SER A 81 5.58 -9.26 7.04
CA SER A 81 6.42 -8.66 8.09
C SER A 81 7.57 -9.56 8.50
N ALA A 82 7.34 -10.88 8.54
CA ALA A 82 8.37 -11.83 8.94
C ALA A 82 9.57 -11.83 7.98
N LYS A 83 9.29 -11.67 6.69
CA LYS A 83 10.34 -11.61 5.67
C LYS A 83 11.05 -10.26 5.65
N LEU A 84 10.40 -9.22 6.14
CA LEU A 84 10.93 -7.86 6.14
C LEU A 84 11.49 -7.44 7.51
N THR A 85 11.54 -8.33 8.50
CA THR A 85 11.92 -7.99 9.88
C THR A 85 13.23 -7.22 9.96
N THR A 86 14.27 -7.70 9.29
CA THR A 86 15.58 -7.05 9.30
C THR A 86 15.53 -5.66 8.69
N TRP A 87 14.81 -5.50 7.58
CA TRP A 87 14.67 -4.22 6.91
C TRP A 87 13.84 -3.23 7.73
N LEU A 88 12.77 -3.72 8.38
CA LEU A 88 11.86 -2.87 9.15
C LEU A 88 12.47 -2.38 10.46
N GLU A 89 13.57 -2.97 10.92
CA GLU A 89 14.31 -2.45 12.06
C GLU A 89 14.93 -1.09 11.76
N ASP A 90 15.35 -0.86 10.51
CA ASP A 90 16.07 0.34 10.09
C ASP A 90 15.27 1.26 9.17
N TYR A 91 14.25 0.73 8.48
CA TYR A 91 13.51 1.44 7.43
C TYR A 91 12.01 1.27 7.58
N SER A 92 11.25 2.31 7.21
CA SER A 92 9.79 2.21 7.08
C SER A 92 9.42 1.56 5.73
N LEU A 93 8.15 1.17 5.57
CA LEU A 93 7.64 0.66 4.29
C LEU A 93 7.83 1.67 3.16
N GLY A 94 7.54 2.95 3.43
CA GLY A 94 7.72 3.99 2.44
C GLY A 94 9.17 4.15 2.01
N GLN A 95 10.11 4.06 2.96
CA GLN A 95 11.53 4.12 2.66
C GLN A 95 11.98 2.92 1.82
N LEU A 96 11.50 1.73 2.13
CA LEU A 96 11.80 0.54 1.35
C LEU A 96 11.22 0.64 -0.07
N TRP A 97 10.04 1.25 -0.21
CA TRP A 97 9.43 1.51 -1.51
C TRP A 97 10.29 2.46 -2.33
N GLU A 98 10.77 3.56 -1.74
CA GLU A 98 11.65 4.52 -2.41
C GLU A 98 12.97 3.89 -2.84
N LYS A 99 13.52 2.98 -2.04
CA LYS A 99 14.76 2.26 -2.37
C LYS A 99 14.56 1.14 -3.37
N ASN A 100 13.32 0.90 -3.79
CA ASN A 100 12.92 -0.18 -4.70
C ASN A 100 13.22 -1.58 -4.14
N GLU A 101 13.25 -1.72 -2.82
CA GLU A 101 13.49 -3.02 -2.18
C GLU A 101 12.25 -3.91 -2.17
N LEU A 102 11.07 -3.32 -2.38
CA LEU A 102 9.80 -4.05 -2.42
C LEU A 102 9.38 -4.46 -3.83
N GLY A 103 10.00 -3.86 -4.86
CA GLY A 103 9.55 -4.01 -6.24
C GLY A 103 8.38 -3.07 -6.55
N GLY A 104 7.81 -3.18 -7.75
CA GLY A 104 6.59 -2.47 -8.13
C GLY A 104 6.79 -1.03 -8.58
N ARG A 105 7.99 -0.46 -8.47
CA ARG A 105 8.25 0.90 -8.96
C ARG A 105 8.44 0.90 -10.47
N PRO A 106 8.02 1.97 -11.17
CA PRO A 106 8.29 2.08 -12.59
C PRO A 106 9.78 2.01 -12.90
N THR A 107 10.16 1.28 -13.95
CA THR A 107 11.55 1.23 -14.40
C THR A 107 11.97 2.58 -15.00
N GLY A 108 13.21 2.97 -14.76
CA GLY A 108 13.73 4.23 -15.23
C GLY A 108 13.31 5.44 -14.41
N ALA A 109 12.63 5.22 -13.33
CA ALA A 109 12.23 6.28 -12.42
C ALA A 109 13.38 6.67 -11.49
#